data_ca967112f2d1d5ba1d185e16b2818a8c
#
_entry.id   ca967112f2d1d5ba1d185e16b2818a8c
#
_cell.length_a   1.000
_cell.length_b   1.000
_cell.length_c   1.000
_cell.angle_alpha   90.00
_cell.angle_beta   90.00
_cell.angle_gamma   90.00
#
_symmetry.space_group_name_H-M   'P 1'
#
loop_
_entity.id
_entity.type
_entity.pdbx_description
1 polymer ?
#
loop_
_entity_poly.entity_id
_entity_poly.type
_entity_poly.pdbx_seq_one_letter_code
_entity_poly.pdbx_strand_id
1 'polypeptide(L)'
;KFKIIATNPPFGKGRDLLITKENRPTINLYETYKKKLDPDKDGKEKLPKTMDNGALFLENAYKLLEDGGRMGIILSNSIASIKEWENIRMWLLSKMRIVALFDLPANTFGETGVATTVIVAYKPKENEQYLLTNDYEVFIKEIENIGYEVKTVQRAIHFQPQFIINEETFEHT
;
A
#
# COMPACT_ATOMS: atom_id res chain seq x y z
N LYS A 1 -13.82 15.45 3.01
CA LYS A 1 -13.39 14.40 2.07
C LYS A 1 -12.57 15.02 0.95
N PHE A 2 -11.71 14.22 0.31
CA PHE A 2 -10.74 14.66 -0.69
C PHE A 2 -10.99 13.97 -2.03
N LYS A 3 -10.75 14.69 -3.13
CA LYS A 3 -10.82 14.14 -4.51
C LYS A 3 -9.64 13.24 -4.84
N ILE A 4 -8.48 13.57 -4.28
CA ILE A 4 -7.22 12.85 -4.50
C ILE A 4 -6.53 12.65 -3.17
N ILE A 5 -6.04 11.45 -2.94
CA ILE A 5 -5.17 11.12 -1.81
C ILE A 5 -3.93 10.41 -2.36
N ALA A 6 -2.76 10.93 -2.03
CA ALA A 6 -1.48 10.27 -2.27
C ALA A 6 -0.78 10.07 -0.92
N THR A 7 -0.36 8.85 -0.63
CA THR A 7 0.25 8.52 0.66
C THR A 7 1.30 7.43 0.55
N ASN A 8 2.35 7.57 1.37
CA ASN A 8 3.41 6.60 1.54
C ASN A 8 3.45 6.18 3.02
N PRO A 9 2.67 5.17 3.43
CA PRO A 9 2.67 4.68 4.80
C PRO A 9 4.03 4.10 5.20
N PRO A 10 4.38 4.11 6.49
CA PRO A 10 5.56 3.41 6.96
C PRO A 10 5.44 1.90 6.72
N PHE A 11 6.47 1.30 6.13
CA PHE A 11 6.56 -0.13 5.87
C PHE A 11 7.89 -0.71 6.39
N GLY A 12 7.95 -2.05 6.50
CA GLY A 12 9.12 -2.77 7.02
C GLY A 12 8.89 -3.38 8.40
N LYS A 13 9.85 -4.17 8.85
CA LYS A 13 9.77 -4.90 10.13
C LYS A 13 9.66 -3.95 11.33
N GLY A 14 8.81 -4.32 12.29
CA GLY A 14 8.64 -3.59 13.55
C GLY A 14 7.79 -2.32 13.45
N ARG A 15 7.15 -2.08 12.32
CA ARG A 15 6.27 -0.94 12.08
C ARG A 15 4.79 -1.24 12.31
N ASP A 16 4.45 -2.48 12.69
CA ASP A 16 3.08 -2.83 13.00
C ASP A 16 2.59 -2.12 14.26
N LEU A 17 1.34 -1.67 14.22
CA LEU A 17 0.69 -1.11 15.38
C LEU A 17 0.39 -2.21 16.40
N LEU A 18 0.95 -2.09 17.60
CA LEU A 18 0.60 -2.96 18.72
C LEU A 18 -0.81 -2.61 19.21
N ILE A 19 -1.69 -3.62 19.31
CA ILE A 19 -3.04 -3.43 19.79
C ILE A 19 -3.07 -3.54 21.32
N THR A 20 -3.33 -2.42 21.97
CA THR A 20 -3.43 -2.28 23.42
C THR A 20 -4.90 -2.16 23.84
N LYS A 21 -5.14 -2.15 25.16
CA LYS A 21 -6.49 -1.90 25.69
C LYS A 21 -7.01 -0.50 25.34
N GLU A 22 -6.10 0.48 25.27
CA GLU A 22 -6.41 1.89 25.02
C GLU A 22 -6.82 2.13 23.56
N ASN A 23 -6.09 1.55 22.59
CA ASN A 23 -6.37 1.79 21.17
C ASN A 23 -7.36 0.78 20.54
N ARG A 24 -7.66 -0.34 21.22
CA ARG A 24 -8.57 -1.36 20.74
C ARG A 24 -9.96 -0.83 20.34
N PRO A 25 -10.63 0.07 21.10
CA PRO A 25 -11.92 0.61 20.68
C PRO A 25 -11.87 1.28 19.31
N THR A 26 -10.79 2.03 19.03
CA THR A 26 -10.57 2.68 17.73
C THR A 26 -10.25 1.66 16.63
N ILE A 27 -9.40 0.68 16.90
CA ILE A 27 -9.04 -0.37 15.93
C ILE A 27 -10.26 -1.22 15.55
N ASN A 28 -11.17 -1.48 16.48
CA ASN A 28 -12.40 -2.21 16.20
C ASN A 28 -13.34 -1.51 15.20
N LEU A 29 -13.12 -0.23 14.87
CA LEU A 29 -13.86 0.50 13.84
C LEU A 29 -13.36 0.21 12.42
N TYR A 30 -12.20 -0.46 12.27
CA TYR A 30 -11.65 -0.80 10.97
C TYR A 30 -12.23 -2.10 10.44
N GLU A 31 -12.71 -2.07 9.20
CA GLU A 31 -13.24 -3.25 8.52
C GLU A 31 -12.13 -4.26 8.20
N THR A 32 -10.95 -3.75 7.85
CA THR A 32 -9.76 -4.58 7.56
C THR A 32 -9.29 -5.36 8.77
N TYR A 33 -9.46 -4.80 9.97
CA TYR A 33 -9.17 -5.50 11.22
C TYR A 33 -10.15 -6.63 11.50
N LYS A 34 -11.46 -6.37 11.37
CA LYS A 34 -12.51 -7.37 11.60
C LYS A 34 -12.40 -8.57 10.68
N LYS A 35 -11.98 -8.37 9.43
CA LYS A 35 -11.78 -9.47 8.46
C LYS A 35 -10.55 -10.34 8.74
N LYS A 36 -9.66 -9.91 9.63
CA LYS A 36 -8.47 -10.66 10.05
C LYS A 36 -8.73 -11.62 11.22
N LEU A 37 -9.98 -11.75 11.64
CA LEU A 37 -10.39 -12.65 12.72
C LEU A 37 -10.49 -14.07 12.17
N ASP A 38 -9.44 -14.88 12.34
CA ASP A 38 -9.54 -16.33 12.17
C ASP A 38 -10.03 -16.92 13.50
N PRO A 39 -11.13 -17.70 13.50
CA PRO A 39 -11.54 -18.45 14.67
C PRO A 39 -10.42 -19.43 15.03
N ASP A 40 -10.02 -19.49 16.28
CA ASP A 40 -9.11 -20.52 16.74
C ASP A 40 -9.78 -21.92 16.68
N LYS A 41 -8.99 -22.97 16.91
CA LYS A 41 -9.46 -24.36 16.84
C LYS A 41 -10.62 -24.68 17.80
N ASP A 42 -10.85 -23.82 18.78
CA ASP A 42 -11.93 -23.94 19.77
C ASP A 42 -13.14 -23.05 19.45
N GLY A 43 -13.16 -22.40 18.26
CA GLY A 43 -14.22 -21.49 17.84
C GLY A 43 -14.21 -20.13 18.53
N LYS A 44 -13.17 -19.81 19.30
CA LYS A 44 -12.99 -18.50 19.91
C LYS A 44 -12.25 -17.58 18.93
N GLU A 45 -12.83 -16.40 18.70
CA GLU A 45 -12.16 -15.37 17.89
C GLU A 45 -10.87 -14.92 18.55
N LYS A 46 -9.74 -15.27 17.93
CA LYS A 46 -8.43 -14.81 18.39
C LYS A 46 -8.10 -13.49 17.71
N LEU A 47 -8.29 -12.43 18.44
CA LEU A 47 -7.95 -11.08 17.97
C LEU A 47 -6.44 -10.96 17.71
N PRO A 48 -6.00 -10.46 16.57
CA PRO A 48 -4.58 -10.17 16.33
C PRO A 48 -4.03 -9.24 17.40
N LYS A 49 -2.77 -9.44 17.76
CA LYS A 49 -2.06 -8.57 18.71
C LYS A 49 -1.49 -7.33 18.04
N THR A 50 -1.32 -7.39 16.74
CA THR A 50 -0.77 -6.31 15.93
C THR A 50 -1.61 -6.11 14.68
N MET A 51 -1.54 -4.92 14.12
CA MET A 51 -2.13 -4.60 12.83
C MET A 51 -1.09 -3.90 11.96
N ASP A 52 -1.02 -4.31 10.70
CA ASP A 52 -0.15 -3.68 9.72
C ASP A 52 -0.56 -2.23 9.48
N ASN A 53 0.40 -1.32 9.56
CA ASN A 53 0.15 0.11 9.34
C ASN A 53 -0.32 0.40 7.92
N GLY A 54 0.16 -0.32 6.92
CA GLY A 54 -0.29 -0.17 5.54
C GLY A 54 -1.80 -0.42 5.39
N ALA A 55 -2.33 -1.43 6.09
CA ALA A 55 -3.76 -1.72 6.11
C ALA A 55 -4.58 -0.59 6.75
N LEU A 56 -4.10 -0.02 7.87
CA LEU A 56 -4.74 1.12 8.53
C LEU A 56 -4.75 2.35 7.64
N PHE A 57 -3.62 2.66 7.02
CA PHE A 57 -3.51 3.80 6.11
C PHE A 57 -4.38 3.63 4.87
N LEU A 58 -4.45 2.41 4.30
CA LEU A 58 -5.30 2.09 3.16
C LEU A 58 -6.77 2.36 3.47
N GLU A 59 -7.28 1.87 4.60
CA GLU A 59 -8.67 2.09 5.00
C GLU A 59 -8.94 3.55 5.38
N ASN A 60 -8.01 4.24 6.04
CA ASN A 60 -8.13 5.67 6.33
C ASN A 60 -8.17 6.49 5.04
N ALA A 61 -7.30 6.22 4.08
CA ALA A 61 -7.32 6.89 2.78
C ALA A 61 -8.67 6.69 2.08
N TYR A 62 -9.20 5.47 2.07
CA TYR A 62 -10.53 5.20 1.52
C TYR A 62 -11.65 5.99 2.22
N LYS A 63 -11.63 6.06 3.57
CA LYS A 63 -12.64 6.79 4.35
C LYS A 63 -12.60 8.30 4.12
N LEU A 64 -11.40 8.85 3.93
CA LEU A 64 -11.19 10.27 3.66
C LEU A 64 -11.49 10.66 2.21
N LEU A 65 -11.43 9.70 1.28
CA LEU A 65 -11.69 9.91 -0.13
C LEU A 65 -13.19 10.12 -0.37
N GLU A 66 -13.56 11.10 -1.20
CA GLU A 66 -14.93 11.25 -1.68
C GLU A 66 -15.26 10.19 -2.75
N ASP A 67 -16.53 9.96 -3.00
CA ASP A 67 -16.98 9.09 -4.06
C ASP A 67 -16.64 9.74 -5.42
N GLY A 68 -16.07 8.97 -6.34
CA GLY A 68 -15.44 9.47 -7.56
C GLY A 68 -13.98 9.92 -7.38
N GLY A 69 -13.43 9.79 -6.17
CA GLY A 69 -12.06 10.16 -5.86
C GLY A 69 -11.03 9.09 -6.28
N ARG A 70 -9.76 9.49 -6.32
CA ARG A 70 -8.62 8.65 -6.68
C ARG A 70 -7.59 8.58 -5.57
N MET A 71 -7.03 7.40 -5.37
CA MET A 71 -5.99 7.17 -4.39
C MET A 71 -4.74 6.64 -5.07
N GLY A 72 -3.57 7.16 -4.67
CA GLY A 72 -2.26 6.56 -4.88
C GLY A 72 -1.66 6.19 -3.52
N ILE A 73 -1.35 4.92 -3.32
CA ILE A 73 -0.76 4.44 -2.07
C ILE A 73 0.43 3.53 -2.37
N ILE A 74 1.52 3.71 -1.62
CA ILE A 74 2.69 2.83 -1.69
C ILE A 74 2.60 1.83 -0.56
N LEU A 75 2.62 0.54 -0.89
CA LEU A 75 2.60 -0.54 0.09
C LEU A 75 3.72 -1.54 -0.19
N SER A 76 4.09 -2.34 0.82
CA SER A 76 5.00 -3.47 0.60
C SER A 76 4.40 -4.44 -0.43
N ASN A 77 5.25 -5.04 -1.28
CA ASN A 77 4.84 -6.10 -2.23
C ASN A 77 4.18 -7.31 -1.55
N SER A 78 4.30 -7.43 -0.24
CA SER A 78 3.55 -8.41 0.56
C SER A 78 2.05 -8.36 0.32
N ILE A 79 1.50 -7.18 -0.02
CA ILE A 79 0.07 -7.06 -0.33
C ILE A 79 -0.33 -7.96 -1.50
N ALA A 80 0.54 -8.14 -2.48
CA ALA A 80 0.26 -8.95 -3.67
C ALA A 80 0.37 -10.46 -3.42
N SER A 81 1.26 -10.91 -2.53
CA SER A 81 1.69 -12.31 -2.45
C SER A 81 1.39 -13.02 -1.14
N ILE A 82 1.41 -12.33 0.00
CA ILE A 82 1.30 -12.98 1.31
C ILE A 82 -0.15 -13.27 1.66
N LYS A 83 -0.40 -14.45 2.23
CA LYS A 83 -1.74 -14.91 2.62
C LYS A 83 -2.38 -14.02 3.68
N GLU A 84 -1.59 -13.51 4.59
CA GLU A 84 -2.06 -12.62 5.66
C GLU A 84 -2.73 -11.34 5.13
N TRP A 85 -2.38 -10.93 3.89
CA TRP A 85 -2.98 -9.77 3.22
C TRP A 85 -4.20 -10.11 2.37
N GLU A 86 -4.58 -11.38 2.24
CA GLU A 86 -5.72 -11.81 1.41
C GLU A 86 -6.99 -11.05 1.74
N ASN A 87 -7.35 -10.98 3.03
CA ASN A 87 -8.55 -10.28 3.49
C ASN A 87 -8.51 -8.77 3.17
N ILE A 88 -7.33 -8.16 3.20
CA ILE A 88 -7.15 -6.75 2.89
C ILE A 88 -7.27 -6.53 1.37
N ARG A 89 -6.70 -7.42 0.56
CA ARG A 89 -6.89 -7.41 -0.90
C ARG A 89 -8.35 -7.52 -1.27
N MET A 90 -9.06 -8.49 -0.70
CA MET A 90 -10.49 -8.69 -0.94
C MET A 90 -11.32 -7.49 -0.49
N TRP A 91 -10.97 -6.88 0.64
CA TRP A 91 -11.60 -5.64 1.09
C TRP A 91 -11.36 -4.52 0.08
N LEU A 92 -10.12 -4.29 -0.35
CA LEU A 92 -9.76 -3.26 -1.32
C LEU A 92 -10.54 -3.44 -2.63
N LEU A 93 -10.54 -4.65 -3.20
CA LEU A 93 -11.25 -4.96 -4.44
C LEU A 93 -12.77 -4.81 -4.31
N SER A 94 -13.33 -5.03 -3.11
CA SER A 94 -14.76 -4.82 -2.84
C SER A 94 -15.16 -3.35 -2.70
N LYS A 95 -14.21 -2.44 -2.56
CA LYS A 95 -14.44 -1.01 -2.28
C LYS A 95 -13.92 -0.09 -3.39
N MET A 96 -12.88 -0.50 -4.10
CA MET A 96 -12.19 0.34 -5.08
C MET A 96 -11.84 -0.46 -6.34
N ARG A 97 -11.91 0.21 -7.47
CA ARG A 97 -11.38 -0.30 -8.74
C ARG A 97 -9.90 0.00 -8.82
N ILE A 98 -9.08 -1.03 -9.02
CA ILE A 98 -7.65 -0.86 -9.26
C ILE A 98 -7.47 -0.33 -10.68
N VAL A 99 -6.73 0.77 -10.83
CA VAL A 99 -6.46 1.42 -12.12
C VAL A 99 -5.07 1.03 -12.62
N ALA A 100 -4.08 1.11 -11.72
CA ALA A 100 -2.71 0.78 -12.08
C ALA A 100 -1.93 0.22 -10.87
N LEU A 101 -0.93 -0.61 -11.18
CA LEU A 101 0.06 -1.14 -10.26
C LEU A 101 1.45 -0.84 -10.82
N PHE A 102 2.32 -0.24 -10.01
CA PHE A 102 3.73 -0.05 -10.37
C PHE A 102 4.58 -0.76 -9.31
N ASP A 103 5.29 -1.79 -9.73
CA ASP A 103 6.23 -2.47 -8.85
C ASP A 103 7.56 -1.74 -8.85
N LEU A 104 8.01 -1.35 -7.67
CA LEU A 104 9.26 -0.63 -7.46
C LEU A 104 10.33 -1.62 -6.97
N PRO A 105 11.58 -1.48 -7.44
CA PRO A 105 12.66 -2.36 -7.02
C PRO A 105 12.93 -2.24 -5.51
N ALA A 106 13.53 -3.29 -4.95
CA ALA A 106 14.08 -3.25 -3.60
C ALA A 106 15.08 -2.08 -3.51
N ASN A 107 15.14 -1.45 -2.34
CA ASN A 107 15.98 -0.28 -2.08
C ASN A 107 15.54 1.04 -2.75
N THR A 108 14.37 1.11 -3.40
CA THR A 108 13.78 2.39 -3.82
C THR A 108 13.72 3.40 -2.67
N PHE A 109 13.46 2.91 -1.47
CA PHE A 109 13.56 3.71 -0.24
C PHE A 109 14.81 3.27 0.52
N GLY A 110 15.87 4.05 0.45
CA GLY A 110 17.22 3.68 0.87
C GLY A 110 17.39 3.18 2.30
N GLU A 111 16.45 3.47 3.18
CA GLU A 111 16.47 2.99 4.57
C GLU A 111 15.93 1.56 4.75
N THR A 112 15.35 0.98 3.70
CA THR A 112 14.73 -0.34 3.77
C THR A 112 14.90 -1.11 2.46
N GLY A 113 15.35 -2.36 2.55
CA GLY A 113 15.42 -3.28 1.41
C GLY A 113 14.07 -3.87 0.99
N VAL A 114 12.95 -3.27 1.38
CA VAL A 114 11.60 -3.75 1.08
C VAL A 114 11.22 -3.33 -0.34
N ALA A 115 10.89 -4.31 -1.17
CA ALA A 115 10.23 -4.03 -2.44
C ALA A 115 8.79 -3.54 -2.20
N THR A 116 8.36 -2.56 -2.98
CA THR A 116 7.06 -1.89 -2.78
C THR A 116 6.28 -1.81 -4.08
N THR A 117 4.96 -1.70 -3.96
CA THR A 117 4.04 -1.50 -5.07
C THR A 117 3.28 -0.20 -4.87
N VAL A 118 3.25 0.66 -5.89
CA VAL A 118 2.33 1.79 -5.95
C VAL A 118 1.00 1.29 -6.49
N ILE A 119 -0.05 1.44 -5.70
CA ILE A 119 -1.41 1.09 -6.09
C ILE A 119 -2.17 2.37 -6.43
N VAL A 120 -2.65 2.48 -7.66
CA VAL A 120 -3.57 3.56 -8.06
C VAL A 120 -4.97 2.97 -8.13
N ALA A 121 -5.89 3.55 -7.36
CA ALA A 121 -7.26 3.06 -7.26
C ALA A 121 -8.29 4.17 -7.34
N TYR A 122 -9.47 3.82 -7.84
CA TYR A 122 -10.63 4.69 -7.99
C TYR A 122 -11.75 4.24 -7.07
N LYS A 123 -12.34 5.16 -6.33
CA LYS A 123 -13.52 4.91 -5.50
C LYS A 123 -14.78 5.20 -6.30
N PRO A 124 -15.54 4.18 -6.74
CA PRO A 124 -16.73 4.39 -7.55
C PRO A 124 -17.79 5.20 -6.81
N LYS A 125 -18.55 6.00 -7.57
CA LYS A 125 -19.78 6.63 -7.07
C LYS A 125 -20.88 5.60 -6.87
N GLU A 126 -21.94 5.97 -6.22
CA GLU A 126 -23.08 5.10 -5.97
C GLU A 126 -23.65 4.48 -7.26
N ASN A 127 -23.78 5.25 -8.31
CA ASN A 127 -24.26 4.80 -9.63
C ASN A 127 -23.19 4.06 -10.47
N GLU A 128 -21.97 3.89 -9.97
CA GLU A 128 -20.84 3.27 -10.66
C GLU A 128 -20.41 1.95 -9.99
N GLN A 129 -21.19 1.40 -9.06
CA GLN A 129 -20.81 0.19 -8.31
C GLN A 129 -20.60 -1.05 -9.19
N TYR A 130 -21.17 -1.07 -10.40
CA TYR A 130 -20.91 -2.10 -11.41
C TYR A 130 -19.43 -2.17 -11.82
N LEU A 131 -18.64 -1.10 -11.64
CA LEU A 131 -17.20 -1.07 -11.90
C LEU A 131 -16.39 -1.96 -10.96
N LEU A 132 -16.98 -2.43 -9.86
CA LEU A 132 -16.32 -3.33 -8.90
C LEU A 132 -16.56 -4.81 -9.23
N THR A 133 -17.56 -5.12 -10.07
CA THR A 133 -17.99 -6.50 -10.35
C THR A 133 -17.70 -6.94 -11.78
N ASN A 134 -17.60 -6.00 -12.73
CA ASN A 134 -17.29 -6.30 -14.11
C ASN A 134 -15.79 -6.53 -14.29
N ASP A 135 -15.43 -7.39 -15.23
CA ASP A 135 -14.04 -7.53 -15.65
C ASP A 135 -13.51 -6.23 -16.21
N TYR A 136 -12.26 -5.93 -15.89
CA TYR A 136 -11.59 -4.73 -16.36
C TYR A 136 -10.07 -4.92 -16.47
N GLU A 137 -9.47 -4.14 -17.31
CA GLU A 137 -8.02 -4.09 -17.46
C GLU A 137 -7.38 -3.24 -16.34
N VAL A 138 -6.23 -3.71 -15.87
CA VAL A 138 -5.38 -3.00 -14.91
C VAL A 138 -4.04 -2.73 -15.60
N PHE A 139 -3.59 -1.48 -15.58
CA PHE A 139 -2.25 -1.17 -16.04
C PHE A 139 -1.22 -1.68 -15.03
N ILE A 140 -0.27 -2.52 -15.49
CA ILE A 140 0.80 -3.05 -14.63
C ILE A 140 2.14 -2.70 -15.27
N LYS A 141 3.04 -2.13 -14.46
CA LYS A 141 4.40 -1.78 -14.89
C LYS A 141 5.40 -2.11 -13.78
N GLU A 142 6.39 -2.91 -14.13
CA GLU A 142 7.61 -3.07 -13.34
C GLU A 142 8.56 -1.92 -13.65
N ILE A 143 9.06 -1.27 -12.62
CA ILE A 143 10.03 -0.19 -12.69
C ILE A 143 11.41 -0.79 -12.40
N GLU A 144 12.20 -0.99 -13.44
CA GLU A 144 13.53 -1.60 -13.33
C GLU A 144 14.58 -0.60 -12.82
N ASN A 145 14.40 0.67 -13.15
CA ASN A 145 15.36 1.72 -12.84
C ASN A 145 14.66 2.96 -12.27
N ILE A 146 15.13 3.42 -11.13
CA ILE A 146 14.62 4.59 -10.43
C ILE A 146 15.54 5.81 -10.54
N GLY A 147 16.58 5.75 -11.41
CA GLY A 147 17.51 6.85 -11.67
C GLY A 147 18.67 6.93 -10.67
N TYR A 148 18.74 6.06 -9.68
CA TYR A 148 19.84 5.98 -8.72
C TYR A 148 20.04 4.57 -8.19
N GLU A 149 21.26 4.31 -7.69
CA GLU A 149 21.59 3.13 -6.89
C GLU A 149 21.78 3.52 -5.42
N VAL A 150 21.39 2.62 -4.54
CA VAL A 150 21.62 2.76 -3.10
C VAL A 150 22.89 1.97 -2.73
N LYS A 151 23.92 2.67 -2.27
CA LYS A 151 25.16 2.06 -1.77
C LYS A 151 25.33 2.32 -0.29
N THR A 152 25.68 1.29 0.46
CA THR A 152 26.02 1.43 1.88
C THR A 152 27.54 1.48 2.02
N VAL A 153 28.06 2.63 2.44
CA VAL A 153 29.47 2.83 2.71
C VAL A 153 29.65 3.23 4.17
N GLN A 154 30.44 2.47 4.93
CA GLN A 154 30.69 2.71 6.36
C GLN A 154 29.40 2.91 7.21
N ARG A 155 28.37 2.10 6.95
CA ARG A 155 27.03 2.18 7.56
C ARG A 155 26.18 3.41 7.19
N ALA A 156 26.68 4.27 6.30
CA ALA A 156 25.89 5.38 5.75
C ALA A 156 25.27 4.98 4.40
N ILE A 157 24.05 5.42 4.17
CA ILE A 157 23.33 5.19 2.92
C ILE A 157 23.65 6.34 1.96
N HIS A 158 24.12 5.99 0.78
CA HIS A 158 24.42 6.92 -0.29
C HIS A 158 23.56 6.62 -1.51
N PHE A 159 22.93 7.64 -2.06
CA PHE A 159 22.22 7.59 -3.33
C PHE A 159 23.19 8.02 -4.44
N GLN A 160 23.52 7.08 -5.31
CA GLN A 160 24.39 7.36 -6.44
C GLN A 160 23.53 7.47 -7.70
N PRO A 161 23.45 8.64 -8.36
CA PRO A 161 22.73 8.77 -9.63
C PRO A 161 23.26 7.77 -10.66
N GLN A 162 22.35 7.13 -11.39
CA GLN A 162 22.70 6.22 -12.48
C GLN A 162 22.82 6.94 -13.82
N PHE A 163 22.27 8.14 -13.90
CA PHE A 163 22.30 8.95 -15.10
C PHE A 163 22.74 10.37 -14.77
N ILE A 164 23.56 10.93 -15.65
CA ILE A 164 23.86 12.35 -15.66
C ILE A 164 22.86 12.98 -16.64
N ILE A 165 22.09 13.96 -16.15
CA ILE A 165 21.20 14.74 -17.00
C ILE A 165 22.04 15.91 -17.57
N ASN A 166 22.07 16.04 -18.87
CA ASN A 166 22.57 17.25 -19.50
C ASN A 166 21.60 18.40 -19.19
N GLU A 167 22.03 19.41 -18.43
CA GLU A 167 21.16 20.50 -17.96
C GLU A 167 20.60 21.37 -19.10
N GLU A 168 21.23 21.36 -20.29
CA GLU A 168 20.78 22.14 -21.45
C GLU A 168 19.80 21.38 -22.32
N THR A 169 20.01 20.08 -22.54
CA THR A 169 19.19 19.26 -23.44
C THR A 169 18.17 18.39 -22.72
N PHE A 170 18.32 18.23 -21.40
CA PHE A 170 17.55 17.28 -20.55
C PHE A 170 17.68 15.81 -21.02
N GLU A 171 18.69 15.50 -21.80
CA GLU A 171 18.99 14.14 -22.24
C GLU A 171 19.83 13.40 -21.18
N HIS A 172 19.60 12.10 -21.09
CA HIS A 172 20.39 11.21 -20.23
C HIS A 172 21.69 10.84 -20.96
N THR A 173 22.81 11.00 -20.31
CA THR A 173 24.15 10.55 -20.79
C THR A 173 24.72 9.51 -19.85
#